data_a3697c1e31abe51b88c1ade69acb8993
#
_entry.id   a3697c1e31abe51b88c1ade69acb8993
#
_cell.length_a   1.000
_cell.length_b   1.000
_cell.length_c   1.000
_cell.angle_alpha   90.00
_cell.angle_beta   90.00
_cell.angle_gamma   90.00
#
_symmetry.space_group_name_H-M   'P 1'
#
loop_
_entity.id
_entity.type
_entity.pdbx_description
1 polymer ?
#
loop_
_entity_poly.entity_id
_entity_poly.type
_entity_poly.pdbx_seq_one_letter_code
_entity_poly.pdbx_strand_id
1 'polypeptide(L)'
;MKLKITSFLAISFIASFILMSHHNGVAEEQNKDRTGAPGSVQPCTHCHSPIGGANTLSNINVLDASGNEVSEYIPGENYSITFVVTDANAAAYGFQATAVHGDGSNAGTFSNPGTNVQLEDVDGRHIVEQSDPLVSGVFTADWTAPSVGSGDVGFYMAGLAVNLAYGNSGDSHHETALSISEASVERIEELDLVQIPFATSEGIVWKAHANGILNVYSIDGRLNYFSTCSAGNDVNIPLSSSLSGLQLVQFTPEGLDYNSQKTWKVVLPN
;
A
#
# COMPACT_ATOMS: atom_id res chain seq x y z
N MET A 1 -23.73 -46.89 39.38
CA MET A 1 -22.28 -46.46 39.42
C MET A 1 -21.65 -46.32 38.02
N LYS A 2 -22.06 -47.06 36.99
CA LYS A 2 -21.50 -46.96 35.62
C LYS A 2 -21.77 -45.61 34.93
N LEU A 3 -22.89 -44.95 35.20
CA LEU A 3 -23.26 -43.66 34.56
C LEU A 3 -22.41 -42.48 34.99
N LYS A 4 -21.89 -42.51 36.25
CA LYS A 4 -21.03 -41.43 36.76
C LYS A 4 -19.60 -41.44 36.23
N ILE A 5 -19.11 -42.62 35.85
CA ILE A 5 -17.73 -42.79 35.32
C ILE A 5 -17.69 -42.33 33.85
N THR A 6 -18.73 -42.65 33.06
CA THR A 6 -18.84 -42.23 31.65
C THR A 6 -19.00 -40.70 31.54
N SER A 7 -19.80 -40.09 32.43
CA SER A 7 -19.92 -38.61 32.47
C SER A 7 -18.64 -37.90 32.86
N PHE A 8 -17.86 -38.46 33.78
CA PHE A 8 -16.59 -37.90 34.21
C PHE A 8 -15.50 -38.01 33.09
N LEU A 9 -15.47 -39.15 32.38
CA LEU A 9 -14.62 -39.36 31.25
C LEU A 9 -14.96 -38.44 30.07
N ALA A 10 -16.26 -38.21 29.80
CA ALA A 10 -16.70 -37.29 28.73
C ALA A 10 -16.35 -35.83 29.05
N ILE A 11 -16.52 -35.41 30.32
CA ILE A 11 -16.14 -34.05 30.76
C ILE A 11 -14.63 -33.87 30.73
N SER A 12 -13.84 -34.88 31.11
CA SER A 12 -12.38 -34.83 31.03
C SER A 12 -11.88 -34.75 29.59
N PHE A 13 -12.54 -35.43 28.64
CA PHE A 13 -12.17 -35.40 27.23
C PHE A 13 -12.51 -34.06 26.58
N ILE A 14 -13.66 -33.46 26.94
CA ILE A 14 -14.06 -32.12 26.48
C ILE A 14 -13.15 -31.05 27.07
N ALA A 15 -12.76 -31.17 28.34
CA ALA A 15 -11.82 -30.24 28.98
C ALA A 15 -10.40 -30.30 28.36
N SER A 16 -9.96 -31.48 27.86
CA SER A 16 -8.66 -31.60 27.18
C SER A 16 -8.61 -30.89 25.82
N PHE A 17 -9.75 -30.74 25.13
CA PHE A 17 -9.83 -30.02 23.86
C PHE A 17 -9.72 -28.50 24.04
N ILE A 18 -10.05 -27.97 25.23
CA ILE A 18 -10.02 -26.52 25.52
C ILE A 18 -8.58 -26.04 25.86
N LEU A 19 -7.65 -26.97 26.12
CA LEU A 19 -6.28 -26.66 26.52
C LEU A 19 -5.25 -26.87 25.38
N MET A 20 -5.68 -27.12 24.17
CA MET A 20 -4.76 -27.22 23.04
C MET A 20 -4.27 -25.81 22.67
N SER A 21 -2.97 -25.61 22.77
CA SER A 21 -2.31 -24.47 22.18
C SER A 21 -2.54 -24.49 20.67
N HIS A 22 -2.94 -23.34 20.11
CA HIS A 22 -3.22 -23.22 18.68
C HIS A 22 -1.88 -23.16 17.91
N HIS A 23 -1.37 -24.32 17.61
CA HIS A 23 -0.10 -24.52 16.95
C HIS A 23 -0.11 -23.97 15.50
N ASN A 24 -1.24 -24.15 14.82
CA ASN A 24 -1.46 -23.79 13.42
C ASN A 24 -2.03 -22.38 13.21
N GLY A 25 -2.03 -21.53 14.23
CA GLY A 25 -2.63 -20.21 14.12
C GLY A 25 -4.08 -20.16 14.57
N VAL A 26 -4.51 -19.01 15.07
CA VAL A 26 -5.81 -18.84 15.68
C VAL A 26 -6.90 -18.45 14.67
N ALA A 27 -6.52 -17.87 13.53
CA ALA A 27 -7.47 -17.61 12.46
C ALA A 27 -7.93 -18.92 11.81
N GLU A 28 -7.00 -19.81 11.45
CA GLU A 28 -7.33 -21.13 10.91
C GLU A 28 -8.16 -21.95 11.89
N GLU A 29 -7.73 -22.07 13.14
CA GLU A 29 -8.37 -22.99 14.09
C GLU A 29 -9.66 -22.46 14.71
N GLN A 30 -9.81 -21.15 14.85
CA GLN A 30 -10.94 -20.54 15.57
C GLN A 30 -11.70 -19.48 14.77
N ASN A 31 -11.26 -19.12 13.58
CA ASN A 31 -11.80 -18.01 12.81
C ASN A 31 -11.79 -16.70 13.65
N LYS A 32 -10.62 -16.34 14.24
CA LYS A 32 -10.47 -15.17 15.09
C LYS A 32 -9.30 -14.28 14.65
N ASP A 33 -9.61 -13.00 14.53
CA ASP A 33 -8.63 -11.93 14.37
C ASP A 33 -8.18 -11.45 15.76
N ARG A 34 -6.90 -11.66 16.07
CA ARG A 34 -6.25 -11.23 17.32
C ARG A 34 -5.04 -10.34 17.06
N THR A 35 -5.01 -9.68 15.91
CA THR A 35 -3.89 -8.86 15.44
C THR A 35 -3.66 -7.58 16.23
N GLY A 36 -4.63 -7.14 17.05
CA GLY A 36 -4.63 -5.83 17.71
C GLY A 36 -5.12 -4.69 16.80
N ALA A 37 -5.55 -4.97 15.57
CA ALA A 37 -6.14 -3.98 14.68
C ALA A 37 -7.49 -3.46 15.19
N PRO A 38 -7.95 -2.27 14.76
CA PRO A 38 -9.30 -1.81 15.05
C PRO A 38 -10.36 -2.85 14.69
N GLY A 39 -11.19 -3.23 15.65
CA GLY A 39 -12.23 -4.24 15.48
C GLY A 39 -11.78 -5.69 15.70
N SER A 40 -10.50 -5.99 15.93
CA SER A 40 -10.04 -7.32 16.32
C SER A 40 -10.56 -7.72 17.69
N VAL A 41 -10.63 -9.02 17.96
CA VAL A 41 -11.00 -9.52 19.30
C VAL A 41 -9.82 -9.43 20.27
N GLN A 42 -10.01 -9.87 21.52
CA GLN A 42 -8.94 -9.85 22.54
C GLN A 42 -7.65 -10.50 22.03
N PRO A 43 -6.48 -9.89 22.31
CA PRO A 43 -5.18 -10.35 21.81
C PRO A 43 -4.71 -11.69 22.41
N CYS A 44 -3.46 -12.05 22.14
CA CYS A 44 -2.86 -13.32 22.58
C CYS A 44 -2.94 -13.56 24.10
N THR A 45 -2.98 -12.50 24.92
CA THR A 45 -3.17 -12.57 26.37
C THR A 45 -4.48 -13.20 26.83
N HIS A 46 -5.46 -13.33 25.93
CA HIS A 46 -6.70 -14.03 26.27
C HIS A 46 -6.44 -15.50 26.63
N CYS A 47 -5.47 -16.12 25.98
CA CYS A 47 -5.14 -17.53 26.19
C CYS A 47 -3.76 -17.73 26.83
N HIS A 48 -2.79 -16.86 26.54
CA HIS A 48 -1.41 -16.97 27.01
C HIS A 48 -1.16 -16.04 28.21
N SER A 49 -0.49 -16.54 29.24
CA SER A 49 -0.17 -15.77 30.43
C SER A 49 1.34 -15.72 30.67
N PRO A 50 1.93 -14.51 30.81
CA PRO A 50 3.37 -14.39 31.03
C PRO A 50 3.75 -14.88 32.43
N ILE A 51 4.92 -15.50 32.53
CA ILE A 51 5.67 -15.62 33.77
C ILE A 51 6.57 -14.37 33.86
N GLY A 52 6.55 -13.68 35.00
CA GLY A 52 7.16 -12.36 35.16
C GLY A 52 8.58 -12.24 34.59
N GLY A 53 8.88 -11.06 34.00
CA GLY A 53 10.17 -10.72 33.40
C GLY A 53 10.27 -10.94 31.89
N ALA A 54 9.17 -11.23 31.22
CA ALA A 54 9.14 -11.33 29.76
C ALA A 54 9.38 -9.96 29.09
N ASN A 55 10.27 -9.94 28.10
CA ASN A 55 10.64 -8.76 27.31
C ASN A 55 10.44 -9.04 25.80
N THR A 56 9.28 -9.58 25.46
CA THR A 56 8.92 -9.81 24.07
C THR A 56 8.79 -8.48 23.34
N LEU A 57 9.40 -8.38 22.17
CA LEU A 57 9.27 -7.26 21.25
C LEU A 57 8.82 -7.79 19.89
N SER A 58 7.99 -7.03 19.21
CA SER A 58 7.60 -7.29 17.84
C SER A 58 7.84 -6.07 16.96
N ASN A 59 8.18 -6.29 15.69
CA ASN A 59 8.42 -5.26 14.70
C ASN A 59 7.87 -5.68 13.35
N ILE A 60 7.45 -4.69 12.55
CA ILE A 60 6.96 -4.86 11.17
C ILE A 60 7.85 -4.00 10.27
N ASN A 61 8.43 -4.62 9.23
CA ASN A 61 9.19 -3.89 8.21
C ASN A 61 8.53 -4.11 6.85
N VAL A 62 8.25 -3.02 6.15
CA VAL A 62 7.74 -3.00 4.79
C VAL A 62 8.90 -2.63 3.86
N LEU A 63 9.25 -3.53 2.94
CA LEU A 63 10.43 -3.41 2.08
C LEU A 63 10.03 -3.28 0.61
N ASP A 64 10.67 -2.36 -0.10
CA ASP A 64 10.55 -2.25 -1.55
C ASP A 64 11.26 -3.41 -2.28
N ALA A 65 11.15 -3.45 -3.62
CA ALA A 65 11.80 -4.47 -4.46
C ALA A 65 13.34 -4.45 -4.38
N SER A 66 13.94 -3.39 -3.84
CA SER A 66 15.37 -3.25 -3.61
C SER A 66 15.79 -3.67 -2.20
N GLY A 67 14.83 -4.01 -1.33
CA GLY A 67 15.03 -4.39 0.06
C GLY A 67 15.20 -3.21 1.02
N ASN A 68 14.82 -2.00 0.63
CA ASN A 68 14.83 -0.83 1.52
C ASN A 68 13.50 -0.70 2.27
N GLU A 69 13.56 -0.33 3.55
CA GLU A 69 12.37 0.03 4.31
C GLU A 69 11.70 1.28 3.73
N VAL A 70 10.37 1.23 3.64
CA VAL A 70 9.56 2.34 3.12
C VAL A 70 8.58 2.86 4.17
N SER A 71 8.35 4.17 4.17
CA SER A 71 7.32 4.85 4.96
C SER A 71 6.12 5.28 4.11
N GLU A 72 6.22 5.13 2.80
CA GLU A 72 5.17 5.42 1.82
C GLU A 72 5.06 4.26 0.84
N TYR A 73 3.85 3.96 0.39
CA TYR A 73 3.62 2.94 -0.63
C TYR A 73 3.12 3.55 -1.94
N ILE A 74 3.54 2.98 -3.07
CA ILE A 74 3.00 3.29 -4.38
C ILE A 74 1.80 2.37 -4.62
N PRO A 75 0.61 2.90 -4.95
CA PRO A 75 -0.57 2.10 -5.19
C PRO A 75 -0.37 0.99 -6.24
N GLY A 76 -0.80 -0.23 -5.90
CA GLY A 76 -0.71 -1.40 -6.76
C GLY A 76 0.67 -2.06 -6.84
N GLU A 77 1.70 -1.49 -6.23
CA GLU A 77 3.04 -2.10 -6.19
C GLU A 77 3.12 -3.22 -5.14
N ASN A 78 4.10 -4.10 -5.32
CA ASN A 78 4.36 -5.21 -4.43
C ASN A 78 5.50 -4.89 -3.47
N TYR A 79 5.31 -5.26 -2.21
CA TYR A 79 6.25 -5.10 -1.12
C TYR A 79 6.50 -6.43 -0.43
N SER A 80 7.70 -6.62 0.10
CA SER A 80 8.00 -7.74 0.99
C SER A 80 7.82 -7.28 2.44
N ILE A 81 7.03 -8.02 3.21
CA ILE A 81 6.79 -7.70 4.62
C ILE A 81 7.56 -8.69 5.49
N THR A 82 8.29 -8.15 6.47
CA THR A 82 8.95 -8.95 7.49
C THR A 82 8.33 -8.66 8.85
N PHE A 83 7.82 -9.71 9.49
CA PHE A 83 7.29 -9.70 10.85
C PHE A 83 8.33 -10.33 11.79
N VAL A 84 8.76 -9.60 12.80
CA VAL A 84 9.82 -10.05 13.71
C VAL A 84 9.30 -10.09 15.13
N VAL A 85 9.50 -11.22 15.83
CA VAL A 85 9.23 -11.37 17.26
C VAL A 85 10.52 -11.82 17.94
N THR A 86 10.89 -11.16 19.03
CA THR A 86 12.10 -11.47 19.77
C THR A 86 11.82 -11.52 21.28
N ASP A 87 12.43 -12.50 21.95
CA ASP A 87 12.52 -12.61 23.41
C ASP A 87 13.72 -13.51 23.76
N ALA A 88 14.55 -13.09 24.70
CA ALA A 88 15.76 -13.82 25.06
C ALA A 88 15.49 -15.19 25.70
N ASN A 89 14.28 -15.44 26.18
CA ASN A 89 13.91 -16.65 26.92
C ASN A 89 12.94 -17.56 26.13
N ALA A 90 12.55 -17.17 24.91
CA ALA A 90 11.63 -17.97 24.11
C ALA A 90 12.31 -19.19 23.48
N ALA A 91 11.57 -20.28 23.38
CA ALA A 91 11.97 -21.46 22.63
C ALA A 91 11.54 -21.38 21.16
N ALA A 92 10.43 -20.71 20.88
CA ALA A 92 9.93 -20.42 19.55
C ALA A 92 8.97 -19.24 19.57
N TYR A 93 8.48 -18.86 18.38
CA TYR A 93 7.62 -17.68 18.18
C TYR A 93 6.43 -18.01 17.31
N GLY A 94 5.35 -17.28 17.53
CA GLY A 94 4.19 -17.20 16.67
C GLY A 94 3.78 -15.75 16.46
N PHE A 95 2.86 -15.51 15.54
CA PHE A 95 2.33 -14.17 15.27
C PHE A 95 1.00 -14.23 14.55
N GLN A 96 0.27 -13.13 14.59
CA GLN A 96 -0.82 -12.85 13.70
C GLN A 96 -0.76 -11.38 13.28
N ALA A 97 -0.96 -11.09 12.01
CA ALA A 97 -0.88 -9.74 11.47
C ALA A 97 -1.95 -9.48 10.40
N THR A 98 -2.24 -8.20 10.17
CA THR A 98 -3.15 -7.73 9.12
C THR A 98 -2.76 -6.34 8.64
N ALA A 99 -3.30 -5.92 7.50
CA ALA A 99 -3.22 -4.55 6.97
C ALA A 99 -4.63 -4.00 6.78
N VAL A 100 -4.90 -2.81 7.33
CA VAL A 100 -6.24 -2.21 7.30
C VAL A 100 -6.19 -0.71 7.01
N HIS A 101 -7.29 -0.20 6.47
CA HIS A 101 -7.57 1.24 6.38
C HIS A 101 -7.99 1.83 7.73
N GLY A 102 -8.08 3.15 7.81
CA GLY A 102 -8.50 3.84 9.03
C GLY A 102 -9.90 3.48 9.54
N ASP A 103 -10.77 2.96 8.68
CA ASP A 103 -12.11 2.45 9.03
C ASP A 103 -12.11 0.98 9.49
N GLY A 104 -10.93 0.34 9.49
CA GLY A 104 -10.76 -1.08 9.86
C GLY A 104 -11.04 -2.08 8.73
N SER A 105 -11.40 -1.63 7.53
CA SER A 105 -11.52 -2.48 6.37
C SER A 105 -10.17 -2.97 5.88
N ASN A 106 -10.14 -4.10 5.17
CA ASN A 106 -8.91 -4.69 4.65
C ASN A 106 -8.21 -3.78 3.65
N ALA A 107 -6.89 -3.63 3.76
CA ALA A 107 -6.06 -2.78 2.90
C ALA A 107 -5.02 -3.60 2.15
N GLY A 108 -5.14 -3.66 0.83
CA GLY A 108 -4.26 -4.44 -0.03
C GLY A 108 -4.48 -5.95 0.10
N THR A 109 -3.51 -6.74 -0.38
CA THR A 109 -3.64 -8.21 -0.44
C THR A 109 -2.31 -8.87 -0.10
N PHE A 110 -2.30 -9.76 0.88
CA PHE A 110 -1.14 -10.59 1.18
C PHE A 110 -1.05 -11.78 0.22
N SER A 111 0.18 -12.19 -0.08
CA SER A 111 0.50 -13.32 -0.96
C SER A 111 1.86 -13.92 -0.58
N ASN A 112 2.23 -15.03 -1.23
CA ASN A 112 3.54 -15.68 -1.09
C ASN A 112 4.00 -15.83 0.37
N PRO A 113 3.22 -16.49 1.25
CA PRO A 113 3.63 -16.69 2.62
C PRO A 113 4.95 -17.47 2.70
N GLY A 114 5.82 -17.01 3.58
CA GLY A 114 7.12 -17.66 3.82
C GLY A 114 7.03 -18.97 4.59
N THR A 115 8.16 -19.47 5.05
CA THR A 115 8.22 -20.73 5.81
C THR A 115 7.43 -20.58 7.12
N ASN A 116 6.58 -21.58 7.41
CA ASN A 116 5.71 -21.62 8.59
C ASN A 116 4.75 -20.42 8.69
N VAL A 117 4.34 -19.87 7.57
CA VAL A 117 3.35 -18.78 7.46
C VAL A 117 2.18 -19.24 6.59
N GLN A 118 0.99 -18.82 6.93
CA GLN A 118 -0.24 -19.04 6.17
C GLN A 118 -1.08 -17.78 6.08
N LEU A 119 -2.02 -17.78 5.13
CA LEU A 119 -2.95 -16.69 4.87
C LEU A 119 -4.36 -17.16 5.12
N GLU A 120 -5.10 -16.42 5.93
CA GLU A 120 -6.47 -16.73 6.31
C GLU A 120 -7.38 -15.52 6.02
N ASP A 121 -8.69 -15.77 5.97
CA ASP A 121 -9.71 -14.72 5.90
C ASP A 121 -10.63 -14.83 7.13
N VAL A 122 -10.70 -13.76 7.89
CA VAL A 122 -11.59 -13.66 9.06
C VAL A 122 -12.54 -12.50 8.85
N ASP A 123 -13.79 -12.80 8.57
CA ASP A 123 -14.86 -11.81 8.36
C ASP A 123 -14.50 -10.75 7.29
N GLY A 124 -13.83 -11.18 6.19
CA GLY A 124 -13.40 -10.33 5.08
C GLY A 124 -12.10 -9.57 5.34
N ARG A 125 -11.39 -9.86 6.43
CA ARG A 125 -10.06 -9.33 6.73
C ARG A 125 -9.00 -10.36 6.42
N HIS A 126 -8.01 -9.99 5.63
CA HIS A 126 -6.88 -10.86 5.34
C HIS A 126 -5.95 -10.93 6.55
N ILE A 127 -5.69 -12.13 7.02
CA ILE A 127 -4.81 -12.42 8.14
C ILE A 127 -3.57 -13.16 7.65
N VAL A 128 -2.42 -12.76 8.14
CA VAL A 128 -1.15 -13.48 8.02
C VAL A 128 -0.80 -14.03 9.39
N GLU A 129 -0.61 -15.33 9.52
CA GLU A 129 -0.26 -15.95 10.80
C GLU A 129 0.72 -17.11 10.63
N GLN A 130 1.31 -17.57 11.73
CA GLN A 130 2.11 -18.80 11.66
C GLN A 130 1.22 -20.00 11.36
N SER A 131 1.72 -20.90 10.50
CA SER A 131 1.19 -22.27 10.35
C SER A 131 1.90 -23.26 11.27
N ASP A 132 3.04 -22.87 11.86
CA ASP A 132 3.82 -23.62 12.83
C ASP A 132 4.76 -22.66 13.58
N PRO A 133 5.04 -22.86 14.87
CA PRO A 133 5.99 -22.03 15.60
C PRO A 133 7.38 -22.02 14.95
N LEU A 134 8.03 -20.86 14.91
CA LEU A 134 9.31 -20.69 14.25
C LEU A 134 10.38 -20.20 15.24
N VAL A 135 11.51 -20.94 15.32
CA VAL A 135 12.60 -20.65 16.25
C VAL A 135 13.32 -19.33 15.92
N SER A 136 13.36 -18.93 14.64
CA SER A 136 14.01 -17.67 14.25
C SER A 136 13.22 -16.43 14.66
N GLY A 137 11.91 -16.54 14.86
CA GLY A 137 11.02 -15.40 15.11
C GLY A 137 10.91 -14.42 13.95
N VAL A 138 11.30 -14.82 12.72
CA VAL A 138 11.24 -13.97 11.52
C VAL A 138 10.32 -14.63 10.51
N PHE A 139 9.20 -13.98 10.25
CA PHE A 139 8.16 -14.43 9.33
C PHE A 139 8.04 -13.47 8.16
N THR A 140 7.69 -13.94 6.99
CA THR A 140 7.62 -13.13 5.77
C THR A 140 6.35 -13.41 4.98
N ALA A 141 5.86 -12.39 4.29
CA ALA A 141 4.86 -12.48 3.24
C ALA A 141 5.06 -11.34 2.25
N ASP A 142 4.52 -11.46 1.05
CA ASP A 142 4.41 -10.33 0.14
C ASP A 142 3.07 -9.61 0.37
N TRP A 143 3.03 -8.32 0.07
CA TRP A 143 1.84 -7.50 0.13
C TRP A 143 1.73 -6.62 -1.10
N THR A 144 0.60 -6.72 -1.79
CA THR A 144 0.24 -5.80 -2.88
C THR A 144 -0.52 -4.64 -2.31
N ALA A 145 -0.02 -3.43 -2.51
CA ALA A 145 -0.65 -2.21 -2.04
C ALA A 145 -2.04 -1.97 -2.65
N PRO A 146 -2.95 -1.31 -1.94
CA PRO A 146 -4.27 -1.00 -2.46
C PRO A 146 -4.21 -0.01 -3.63
N SER A 147 -5.36 0.25 -4.25
CA SER A 147 -5.48 1.17 -5.38
C SER A 147 -5.25 2.63 -4.97
N VAL A 148 -4.99 3.48 -5.98
CA VAL A 148 -4.84 4.93 -5.79
C VAL A 148 -6.05 5.55 -5.10
N GLY A 149 -5.80 6.45 -4.15
CA GLY A 149 -6.83 7.14 -3.36
C GLY A 149 -7.29 6.36 -2.13
N SER A 150 -6.60 5.27 -1.77
CA SER A 150 -6.90 4.48 -0.59
C SER A 150 -6.43 5.11 0.73
N GLY A 151 -5.44 6.03 0.66
CA GLY A 151 -4.88 6.74 1.81
C GLY A 151 -3.96 5.87 2.67
N ASP A 152 -3.82 6.25 3.93
CA ASP A 152 -2.90 5.56 4.85
C ASP A 152 -3.32 4.13 5.13
N VAL A 153 -2.33 3.24 5.24
CA VAL A 153 -2.48 1.83 5.62
C VAL A 153 -1.81 1.57 6.96
N GLY A 154 -2.57 1.01 7.90
CA GLY A 154 -2.05 0.53 9.17
C GLY A 154 -1.81 -0.98 9.14
N PHE A 155 -0.57 -1.39 9.36
CA PHE A 155 -0.20 -2.78 9.64
C PHE A 155 -0.27 -3.01 11.14
N TYR A 156 -0.89 -4.09 11.57
CA TYR A 156 -1.03 -4.47 12.97
C TYR A 156 -0.55 -5.89 13.16
N MET A 157 0.16 -6.13 14.25
CA MET A 157 0.73 -7.44 14.57
C MET A 157 0.66 -7.71 16.06
N ALA A 158 0.20 -8.89 16.44
CA ALA A 158 0.40 -9.49 17.74
C ALA A 158 1.44 -10.61 17.62
N GLY A 159 2.60 -10.41 18.24
CA GLY A 159 3.68 -11.37 18.32
C GLY A 159 3.62 -12.14 19.64
N LEU A 160 3.96 -13.42 19.60
CA LEU A 160 3.97 -14.32 20.76
C LEU A 160 5.32 -15.04 20.86
N ALA A 161 5.92 -14.98 22.03
CA ALA A 161 7.11 -15.75 22.42
C ALA A 161 6.67 -16.92 23.31
N VAL A 162 6.97 -18.15 22.91
CA VAL A 162 6.52 -19.36 23.60
C VAL A 162 7.70 -20.19 24.16
N ASN A 163 7.46 -20.82 25.30
CA ASN A 163 8.44 -21.67 25.95
C ASN A 163 8.35 -23.15 25.50
N LEU A 164 7.39 -23.49 24.63
CA LEU A 164 7.05 -24.84 24.18
C LEU A 164 6.77 -25.83 25.32
N ALA A 165 6.49 -25.34 26.53
CA ALA A 165 6.02 -26.18 27.63
C ALA A 165 4.55 -26.53 27.44
N TYR A 166 4.10 -27.56 28.14
CA TYR A 166 2.69 -27.97 28.07
C TYR A 166 1.77 -26.88 28.64
N GLY A 167 0.85 -26.37 27.81
CA GLY A 167 -0.11 -25.31 28.15
C GLY A 167 0.35 -23.93 27.72
N ASN A 168 -0.41 -22.90 28.11
CA ASN A 168 -0.25 -21.50 27.68
C ASN A 168 0.40 -20.61 28.77
N SER A 169 1.02 -21.21 29.76
CA SER A 169 1.67 -20.51 30.87
C SER A 169 3.16 -20.33 30.61
N GLY A 170 3.67 -19.14 30.84
CA GLY A 170 5.07 -18.81 30.60
C GLY A 170 5.37 -18.25 29.22
N ASP A 171 4.35 -18.00 28.44
CA ASP A 171 4.41 -17.35 27.15
C ASP A 171 4.23 -15.84 27.33
N SER A 172 4.80 -15.07 26.43
CA SER A 172 4.75 -13.61 26.45
C SER A 172 4.40 -13.05 25.09
N HIS A 173 3.69 -11.93 25.05
CA HIS A 173 3.25 -11.29 23.82
C HIS A 173 3.67 -9.84 23.77
N HIS A 174 3.67 -9.30 22.55
CA HIS A 174 3.82 -7.89 22.27
C HIS A 174 2.99 -7.53 21.04
N GLU A 175 2.27 -6.40 21.11
CA GLU A 175 1.54 -5.83 19.98
C GLU A 175 2.32 -4.66 19.40
N THR A 176 2.33 -4.55 18.08
CA THR A 176 2.93 -3.43 17.38
C THR A 176 2.07 -3.01 16.19
N ALA A 177 2.18 -1.75 15.83
CA ALA A 177 1.54 -1.19 14.65
C ALA A 177 2.55 -0.33 13.89
N LEU A 178 2.42 -0.36 12.55
CA LEU A 178 3.17 0.49 11.61
C LEU A 178 2.15 1.14 10.68
N SER A 179 2.23 2.45 10.51
CA SER A 179 1.44 3.16 9.49
C SER A 179 2.37 3.61 8.37
N ILE A 180 1.96 3.36 7.13
CA ILE A 180 2.60 3.91 5.93
C ILE A 180 1.57 4.72 5.14
N SER A 181 2.02 5.84 4.56
CA SER A 181 1.14 6.70 3.77
C SER A 181 1.13 6.29 2.30
N GLU A 182 0.06 6.64 1.62
CA GLU A 182 0.04 6.56 0.17
C GLU A 182 1.00 7.61 -0.40
N ALA A 183 1.97 7.17 -1.22
CA ALA A 183 2.83 8.09 -1.93
C ALA A 183 1.96 9.01 -2.79
N SER A 184 2.16 10.31 -2.65
CA SER A 184 1.58 11.25 -3.59
C SER A 184 2.18 10.94 -4.96
N VAL A 185 1.45 10.16 -5.76
CA VAL A 185 1.75 10.11 -7.18
C VAL A 185 1.47 11.54 -7.64
N GLU A 186 2.51 12.37 -7.75
CA GLU A 186 2.36 13.54 -8.60
C GLU A 186 1.90 12.93 -9.93
N ARG A 187 0.62 13.08 -10.21
CA ARG A 187 0.10 12.77 -11.51
C ARG A 187 0.99 13.60 -12.43
N ILE A 188 1.96 12.98 -13.07
CA ILE A 188 2.41 13.47 -14.37
C ILE A 188 1.10 13.40 -15.12
N GLU A 189 0.39 14.54 -15.17
CA GLU A 189 -0.72 14.69 -16.09
C GLU A 189 -0.11 14.18 -17.38
N GLU A 190 -0.62 13.05 -17.85
CA GLU A 190 -0.22 12.46 -19.12
C GLU A 190 -0.19 13.65 -20.05
N LEU A 191 1.04 14.10 -20.37
CA LEU A 191 1.25 15.23 -21.23
C LEU A 191 0.51 14.79 -22.47
N ASP A 192 -0.69 15.32 -22.61
CA ASP A 192 -1.62 14.98 -23.67
C ASP A 192 -0.84 15.26 -24.97
N LEU A 193 -0.14 14.22 -25.46
CA LEU A 193 0.73 14.28 -26.63
C LEU A 193 -0.02 14.76 -27.89
N VAL A 194 -1.33 14.90 -27.76
CA VAL A 194 -2.25 15.43 -28.75
C VAL A 194 -2.19 16.96 -28.87
N GLN A 195 -1.42 17.68 -28.03
CA GLN A 195 -1.58 19.14 -27.92
C GLN A 195 -0.29 19.95 -28.09
N ILE A 196 0.69 19.40 -28.77
CA ILE A 196 1.85 20.16 -29.20
C ILE A 196 1.54 20.78 -30.56
N PRO A 197 1.71 22.12 -30.75
CA PRO A 197 1.62 22.73 -32.05
C PRO A 197 2.61 22.09 -33.01
N PHE A 198 2.17 21.69 -34.18
CA PHE A 198 3.05 21.07 -35.18
C PHE A 198 2.97 21.80 -36.53
N ALA A 199 4.10 21.77 -37.25
CA ALA A 199 4.21 22.36 -38.56
C ALA A 199 3.61 21.43 -39.63
N THR A 200 2.87 22.02 -40.55
CA THR A 200 2.42 21.40 -41.80
C THR A 200 2.96 22.20 -42.99
N SER A 201 2.74 21.69 -44.22
CA SER A 201 3.02 22.45 -45.45
C SER A 201 2.15 23.72 -45.61
N GLU A 202 1.07 23.85 -44.81
CA GLU A 202 0.11 24.95 -44.89
C GLU A 202 0.22 25.91 -43.71
N GLY A 203 0.98 25.57 -42.65
CA GLY A 203 1.16 26.40 -41.46
C GLY A 203 1.35 25.61 -40.16
N ILE A 204 0.90 26.18 -39.07
CA ILE A 204 0.91 25.55 -37.74
C ILE A 204 -0.50 25.09 -37.40
N VAL A 205 -0.64 23.84 -37.02
CA VAL A 205 -1.91 23.26 -36.56
C VAL A 205 -1.78 22.92 -35.08
N TRP A 206 -2.80 23.26 -34.31
CA TRP A 206 -2.86 22.96 -32.89
C TRP A 206 -4.33 22.86 -32.43
N LYS A 207 -4.59 22.02 -31.44
CA LYS A 207 -5.90 21.93 -30.77
C LYS A 207 -5.81 22.57 -29.41
N ALA A 208 -6.62 23.60 -29.18
CA ALA A 208 -6.64 24.29 -27.88
C ALA A 208 -7.27 23.41 -26.78
N HIS A 209 -6.60 23.24 -25.66
CA HIS A 209 -7.08 22.46 -24.51
C HIS A 209 -7.84 23.30 -23.47
N ALA A 210 -7.73 24.63 -23.56
CA ALA A 210 -8.41 25.59 -22.70
C ALA A 210 -8.74 26.86 -23.48
N ASN A 211 -9.60 27.70 -22.94
CA ASN A 211 -9.74 29.08 -23.42
C ASN A 211 -8.45 29.86 -23.10
N GLY A 212 -8.03 30.73 -23.99
CA GLY A 212 -6.80 31.47 -23.77
C GLY A 212 -6.32 32.26 -24.98
N ILE A 213 -5.08 32.69 -24.91
CA ILE A 213 -4.41 33.50 -25.94
C ILE A 213 -3.23 32.69 -26.51
N LEU A 214 -3.17 32.60 -27.82
CA LEU A 214 -2.07 32.04 -28.58
C LEU A 214 -1.27 33.14 -29.26
N ASN A 215 0.01 33.20 -28.99
CA ASN A 215 0.99 34.08 -29.63
C ASN A 215 2.01 33.27 -30.40
N VAL A 216 2.45 33.74 -31.56
CA VAL A 216 3.59 33.17 -32.28
C VAL A 216 4.63 34.26 -32.48
N TYR A 217 5.85 33.96 -32.02
CA TYR A 217 6.97 34.88 -32.10
C TYR A 217 8.06 34.29 -33.01
N SER A 218 8.74 35.15 -33.74
CA SER A 218 10.04 34.83 -34.33
C SER A 218 11.11 34.69 -33.25
N ILE A 219 12.24 34.10 -33.59
CA ILE A 219 13.34 33.85 -32.63
C ILE A 219 13.95 35.14 -32.04
N ASP A 220 13.80 36.27 -32.75
CA ASP A 220 14.19 37.61 -32.29
C ASP A 220 13.16 38.28 -31.38
N GLY A 221 12.06 37.55 -31.02
CA GLY A 221 11.03 38.00 -30.08
C GLY A 221 9.91 38.86 -30.71
N ARG A 222 9.89 39.01 -32.06
CA ARG A 222 8.81 39.77 -32.73
C ARG A 222 7.54 38.93 -32.80
N LEU A 223 6.41 39.49 -32.40
CA LEU A 223 5.10 38.87 -32.52
C LEU A 223 4.66 38.83 -33.99
N ASN A 224 4.49 37.62 -34.53
CA ASN A 224 4.12 37.37 -35.92
C ASN A 224 2.63 36.98 -36.05
N TYR A 225 2.03 36.43 -35.01
CA TYR A 225 0.64 36.01 -35.01
C TYR A 225 0.05 36.06 -33.59
N PHE A 226 -1.24 36.42 -33.52
CA PHE A 226 -2.00 36.46 -32.29
C PHE A 226 -3.42 35.95 -32.55
N SER A 227 -3.96 35.14 -31.64
CA SER A 227 -5.36 34.68 -31.68
C SER A 227 -5.86 34.35 -30.28
N THR A 228 -7.16 34.52 -30.07
CA THR A 228 -7.86 33.91 -28.94
C THR A 228 -8.29 32.51 -29.31
N CYS A 229 -8.22 31.59 -28.37
CA CYS A 229 -8.55 30.17 -28.56
C CYS A 229 -9.67 29.77 -27.61
N SER A 230 -10.55 28.89 -28.04
CA SER A 230 -11.55 28.24 -27.20
C SER A 230 -11.23 26.78 -27.02
N ALA A 231 -11.45 26.24 -25.84
CA ALA A 231 -11.20 24.84 -25.50
C ALA A 231 -11.85 23.88 -26.52
N GLY A 232 -11.10 22.89 -26.97
CA GLY A 232 -11.56 21.89 -27.93
C GLY A 232 -11.51 22.30 -29.40
N ASN A 233 -11.21 23.56 -29.72
CA ASN A 233 -11.18 24.05 -31.09
C ASN A 233 -9.80 23.83 -31.74
N ASP A 234 -9.84 23.52 -33.03
CA ASP A 234 -8.63 23.46 -33.87
C ASP A 234 -8.19 24.86 -34.24
N VAL A 235 -6.91 25.16 -34.01
CA VAL A 235 -6.27 26.42 -34.40
C VAL A 235 -5.38 26.16 -35.60
N ASN A 236 -5.66 26.82 -36.72
CA ASN A 236 -4.86 26.74 -37.94
C ASN A 236 -4.26 28.12 -38.22
N ILE A 237 -2.94 28.19 -38.18
CA ILE A 237 -2.19 29.41 -38.45
C ILE A 237 -1.54 29.29 -39.85
N PRO A 238 -2.06 29.93 -40.87
CA PRO A 238 -1.56 29.78 -42.22
C PRO A 238 -0.14 30.34 -42.38
N LEU A 239 0.63 29.76 -43.28
CA LEU A 239 1.94 30.27 -43.67
C LEU A 239 1.81 31.69 -44.21
N SER A 240 2.72 32.57 -43.81
CA SER A 240 2.87 33.91 -44.33
C SER A 240 4.37 34.24 -44.45
N SER A 241 4.72 35.30 -45.17
CA SER A 241 6.09 35.73 -45.31
C SER A 241 6.78 36.09 -44.00
N SER A 242 6.02 36.31 -42.92
CA SER A 242 6.54 36.52 -41.56
C SER A 242 6.60 35.26 -40.71
N LEU A 243 6.04 34.15 -41.20
CA LEU A 243 5.96 32.84 -40.51
C LEU A 243 6.76 31.80 -41.31
N SER A 244 8.09 31.85 -41.19
CA SER A 244 9.01 30.88 -41.78
C SER A 244 10.13 30.56 -40.79
N GLY A 245 10.76 29.39 -40.95
CA GLY A 245 11.84 28.95 -40.08
C GLY A 245 11.38 28.66 -38.66
N LEU A 246 12.25 28.92 -37.65
CA LEU A 246 11.97 28.64 -36.24
C LEU A 246 11.04 29.67 -35.65
N GLN A 247 9.89 29.21 -35.14
CA GLN A 247 8.91 30.02 -34.42
C GLN A 247 8.77 29.52 -32.96
N LEU A 248 8.43 30.45 -32.07
CA LEU A 248 8.04 30.18 -30.68
C LEU A 248 6.53 30.34 -30.56
N VAL A 249 5.83 29.25 -30.35
CA VAL A 249 4.38 29.24 -30.12
C VAL A 249 4.14 29.26 -28.62
N GLN A 250 3.43 30.26 -28.15
CA GLN A 250 3.16 30.50 -26.73
C GLN A 250 1.65 30.54 -26.49
N PHE A 251 1.19 29.74 -25.54
CA PHE A 251 -0.20 29.73 -25.12
C PHE A 251 -0.33 30.16 -23.66
N THR A 252 -1.24 31.08 -23.39
CA THR A 252 -1.56 31.57 -22.05
C THR A 252 -3.05 31.25 -21.77
N PRO A 253 -3.35 30.28 -20.89
CA PRO A 253 -4.73 29.97 -20.51
C PRO A 253 -5.41 31.13 -19.81
N GLU A 254 -6.73 31.31 -20.04
CA GLU A 254 -7.54 32.31 -19.39
C GLU A 254 -7.77 31.96 -17.90
N GLY A 255 -7.60 32.93 -17.01
CA GLY A 255 -7.87 32.76 -15.57
C GLY A 255 -6.82 32.02 -14.76
N LEU A 256 -5.69 31.64 -15.34
CA LEU A 256 -4.57 31.00 -14.66
C LEU A 256 -3.37 31.92 -14.50
N ASP A 257 -2.49 31.59 -13.54
CA ASP A 257 -1.26 32.33 -13.28
C ASP A 257 -0.29 32.31 -14.47
N TYR A 258 0.62 33.29 -14.51
CA TYR A 258 1.68 33.40 -15.51
C TYR A 258 2.54 32.12 -15.63
N ASN A 259 2.66 31.35 -14.54
CA ASN A 259 3.36 30.07 -14.51
C ASN A 259 2.67 28.95 -15.31
N SER A 260 1.41 29.14 -15.68
CA SER A 260 0.64 28.20 -16.51
C SER A 260 0.87 28.37 -18.02
N GLN A 261 1.69 29.35 -18.40
CA GLN A 261 2.03 29.63 -19.79
C GLN A 261 2.90 28.52 -20.37
N LYS A 262 2.54 27.99 -21.55
CA LYS A 262 3.30 26.98 -22.27
C LYS A 262 3.93 27.59 -23.52
N THR A 263 5.17 27.20 -23.84
CA THR A 263 5.90 27.65 -25.02
C THR A 263 6.51 26.46 -25.73
N TRP A 264 6.28 26.38 -27.03
CA TRP A 264 6.82 25.34 -27.91
C TRP A 264 7.69 25.94 -29.02
N LYS A 265 8.65 25.19 -29.52
CA LYS A 265 9.44 25.51 -30.69
C LYS A 265 8.87 24.77 -31.89
N VAL A 266 8.47 25.49 -32.91
CA VAL A 266 7.93 24.93 -34.15
C VAL A 266 8.80 25.39 -35.33
N VAL A 267 9.24 24.48 -36.17
CA VAL A 267 10.05 24.79 -37.37
C VAL A 267 9.14 24.69 -38.56
N LEU A 268 8.94 25.81 -39.24
CA LEU A 268 8.18 25.90 -40.51
C LEU A 268 9.10 25.73 -41.70
N PRO A 269 8.58 25.16 -42.81
CA PRO A 269 9.32 25.13 -44.06
C PRO A 269 9.64 26.56 -44.55
N ASN A 270 10.77 26.72 -45.26
CA ASN A 270 11.17 27.98 -45.87
C ASN A 270 10.42 28.23 -47.15
#